data_b1d6bd1a6fdc5e6d4569684b9ba81593
#
_entry.id   b1d6bd1a6fdc5e6d4569684b9ba81593
#
_cell.length_a   1.000
_cell.length_b   1.000
_cell.length_c   1.000
_cell.angle_alpha   90.00
_cell.angle_beta   90.00
_cell.angle_gamma   90.00
#
_symmetry.space_group_name_H-M   'P 1'
#
loop_
_entity.id
_entity.type
_entity.pdbx_description
1 polymer ?
#
loop_
_entity_poly.entity_id
_entity_poly.type
_entity_poly.pdbx_seq_one_letter_code
_entity_poly.pdbx_strand_id
1 'polypeptide(L)'
;LLLAVLTLNLSGCELDERVDDLTGGYEGAFIDRLTGEKVATEYYGAKLKLLDLEYGNVAVPLEYNTLPEGTYRNTKVYPSRYKVWANGPFFELDTIYGDIRSFKKMDLIVTPNVTLKIKKVEVLYGITANVTFTYQVNDERSKNQEIGLVYGKEQYPGQRTAMNESESGSHTYKRIKKNLTELSGEFTETLFLNPNSTYYL
;
A
#
# COMPACT_ATOMS: atom_id res chain seq x y z
N LEU A 1 -56.46 -40.41 -21.45
CA LEU A 1 -55.08 -39.90 -21.67
C LEU A 1 -54.95 -38.53 -21.00
N LEU A 2 -54.44 -38.53 -19.77
CA LEU A 2 -54.32 -37.31 -18.95
C LEU A 2 -52.91 -36.74 -19.19
N LEU A 3 -52.84 -35.62 -19.91
CA LEU A 3 -51.59 -34.91 -20.18
C LEU A 3 -51.30 -33.95 -18.99
N ALA A 4 -50.40 -34.37 -18.09
CA ALA A 4 -49.95 -33.53 -17.02
C ALA A 4 -48.94 -32.51 -17.59
N VAL A 5 -49.33 -31.25 -17.66
CA VAL A 5 -48.43 -30.14 -17.97
C VAL A 5 -47.61 -29.80 -16.71
N LEU A 6 -46.39 -30.24 -16.71
CA LEU A 6 -45.41 -29.89 -15.69
C LEU A 6 -44.92 -28.46 -15.97
N THR A 7 -45.50 -27.47 -15.31
CA THR A 7 -44.98 -26.10 -15.33
C THR A 7 -43.74 -26.06 -14.47
N LEU A 8 -42.56 -26.13 -15.08
CA LEU A 8 -41.29 -25.80 -14.47
C LEU A 8 -41.30 -24.29 -14.15
N ASN A 9 -41.53 -23.97 -12.89
CA ASN A 9 -41.21 -22.64 -12.38
C ASN A 9 -39.68 -22.53 -12.39
N LEU A 10 -39.12 -22.00 -13.47
CA LEU A 10 -37.81 -21.42 -13.53
C LEU A 10 -37.88 -20.13 -12.71
N SER A 11 -37.70 -20.23 -11.38
CA SER A 11 -37.29 -19.08 -10.59
C SER A 11 -35.91 -18.69 -11.12
N GLY A 12 -35.90 -17.80 -12.10
CA GLY A 12 -34.67 -17.13 -12.50
C GLY A 12 -34.07 -16.51 -11.27
N CYS A 13 -32.78 -16.71 -11.04
CA CYS A 13 -32.04 -15.83 -10.16
C CYS A 13 -32.44 -14.41 -10.52
N GLU A 14 -33.01 -13.66 -9.59
CA GLU A 14 -33.11 -12.22 -9.71
C GLU A 14 -31.72 -11.74 -10.00
N LEU A 15 -31.46 -11.36 -11.24
CA LEU A 15 -30.24 -10.61 -11.58
C LEU A 15 -30.27 -9.40 -10.67
N ASP A 16 -29.20 -9.24 -9.87
CA ASP A 16 -29.00 -8.03 -9.08
C ASP A 16 -29.09 -6.85 -10.08
N GLU A 17 -30.21 -6.15 -10.05
CA GLU A 17 -30.50 -5.04 -10.97
C GLU A 17 -29.59 -3.83 -10.75
N ARG A 18 -28.62 -3.93 -9.83
CA ARG A 18 -27.57 -2.93 -9.64
C ARG A 18 -26.43 -3.04 -10.66
N VAL A 19 -26.75 -3.24 -11.91
CA VAL A 19 -25.79 -2.98 -12.99
C VAL A 19 -25.79 -1.49 -13.32
N ASP A 20 -25.79 -0.66 -12.29
CA ASP A 20 -25.44 0.75 -12.47
C ASP A 20 -24.01 0.83 -12.97
N ASP A 21 -23.79 1.62 -13.99
CA ASP A 21 -22.47 1.88 -14.51
C ASP A 21 -21.56 2.31 -13.37
N LEU A 22 -20.34 1.76 -13.30
CA LEU A 22 -19.31 2.13 -12.32
C LEU A 22 -18.85 3.57 -12.57
N THR A 23 -19.68 4.53 -12.23
CA THR A 23 -19.46 5.97 -12.50
C THR A 23 -18.76 6.69 -11.35
N GLY A 24 -18.74 6.08 -10.18
CA GLY A 24 -18.02 6.59 -9.03
C GLY A 24 -16.51 6.49 -9.21
N GLY A 25 -15.78 7.32 -8.48
CA GLY A 25 -14.32 7.28 -8.52
C GLY A 25 -13.68 8.13 -7.44
N TYR A 26 -12.40 7.84 -7.19
CA TYR A 26 -11.61 8.57 -6.22
C TYR A 26 -10.13 8.56 -6.59
N GLU A 27 -9.41 9.53 -6.06
CA GLU A 27 -7.95 9.57 -6.01
C GLU A 27 -7.49 10.22 -4.71
N GLY A 28 -6.27 9.95 -4.31
CA GLY A 28 -5.69 10.57 -3.13
C GLY A 28 -4.31 10.02 -2.79
N ALA A 29 -3.82 10.42 -1.63
CA ALA A 29 -2.55 9.95 -1.09
C ALA A 29 -2.65 9.75 0.42
N PHE A 30 -1.73 8.97 0.97
CA PHE A 30 -1.45 8.96 2.40
C PHE A 30 -0.56 10.16 2.71
N ILE A 31 -1.00 10.98 3.64
CA ILE A 31 -0.28 12.19 4.06
C ILE A 31 0.14 12.01 5.52
N ASP A 32 1.43 12.11 5.76
CA ASP A 32 1.99 12.06 7.11
C ASP A 32 1.49 13.25 7.92
N ARG A 33 0.85 12.98 9.04
CA ARG A 33 0.32 13.99 9.96
C ARG A 33 1.40 14.91 10.50
N LEU A 34 2.63 14.42 10.66
CA LEU A 34 3.73 15.17 11.26
C LEU A 34 4.46 16.06 10.27
N THR A 35 4.61 15.59 9.04
CA THR A 35 5.42 16.29 8.03
C THR A 35 4.58 16.97 6.94
N GLY A 36 3.34 16.52 6.74
CA GLY A 36 2.50 16.95 5.61
C GLY A 36 2.93 16.37 4.27
N GLU A 37 3.94 15.51 4.24
CA GLU A 37 4.44 14.87 3.03
C GLU A 37 3.69 13.57 2.74
N LYS A 38 3.77 13.10 1.50
CA LYS A 38 3.23 11.78 1.13
C LYS A 38 4.03 10.68 1.79
N VAL A 39 3.33 9.67 2.29
CA VAL A 39 3.95 8.48 2.87
C VAL A 39 4.11 7.43 1.79
N ALA A 40 5.34 7.24 1.33
CA ALA A 40 5.67 6.15 0.42
C ALA A 40 5.47 4.79 1.12
N THR A 41 5.06 3.80 0.36
CA THR A 41 4.89 2.41 0.82
C THR A 41 5.59 1.48 -0.16
N GLU A 42 5.83 0.24 0.22
CA GLU A 42 6.19 -0.75 -0.79
C GLU A 42 4.96 -1.16 -1.62
N TYR A 43 5.18 -1.83 -2.74
CA TYR A 43 4.11 -2.45 -3.51
C TYR A 43 3.29 -3.39 -2.62
N TYR A 44 1.97 -3.19 -2.54
CA TYR A 44 1.06 -3.91 -1.64
C TYR A 44 1.32 -3.68 -0.13
N GLY A 45 2.18 -2.77 0.25
CA GLY A 45 2.49 -2.46 1.65
C GLY A 45 1.36 -1.75 2.37
N ALA A 46 0.49 -1.07 1.64
CA ALA A 46 -0.72 -0.47 2.18
C ALA A 46 -1.93 -0.75 1.29
N LYS A 47 -3.10 -0.69 1.89
CA LYS A 47 -4.39 -0.89 1.23
C LYS A 47 -5.37 0.18 1.63
N LEU A 48 -6.14 0.66 0.67
CA LEU A 48 -7.34 1.42 0.92
C LEU A 48 -8.52 0.47 1.05
N LYS A 49 -9.36 0.69 2.06
CA LYS A 49 -10.57 -0.09 2.31
C LYS A 49 -11.80 0.79 2.18
N LEU A 50 -12.77 0.33 1.43
CA LEU A 50 -14.04 0.99 1.20
C LEU A 50 -15.18 0.07 1.60
N LEU A 51 -16.00 0.49 2.55
CA LEU A 51 -17.24 -0.18 2.92
C LEU A 51 -18.41 0.62 2.37
N ASP A 52 -19.19 -0.01 1.49
CA ASP A 52 -20.42 0.58 0.97
C ASP A 52 -21.47 0.68 2.10
N LEU A 53 -21.94 1.87 2.39
CA LEU A 53 -22.91 2.13 3.44
C LEU A 53 -24.37 1.96 2.99
N GLU A 54 -24.60 1.83 1.70
CA GLU A 54 -25.93 1.69 1.11
C GLU A 54 -26.24 0.24 0.70
N TYR A 55 -25.25 -0.65 0.74
CA TYR A 55 -25.39 -2.07 0.38
C TYR A 55 -26.07 -2.93 1.47
N GLY A 56 -26.31 -2.37 2.66
CA GLY A 56 -26.95 -3.08 3.76
C GLY A 56 -25.95 -3.80 4.70
N ASN A 57 -26.49 -4.66 5.58
CA ASN A 57 -25.73 -5.24 6.72
C ASN A 57 -24.70 -6.32 6.33
N VAL A 58 -24.65 -6.71 5.09
CA VAL A 58 -23.74 -7.77 4.58
C VAL A 58 -22.57 -7.22 3.75
N ALA A 59 -22.41 -5.90 3.72
CA ALA A 59 -21.33 -5.28 2.96
C ALA A 59 -19.96 -5.73 3.48
N VAL A 60 -19.14 -6.24 2.56
CA VAL A 60 -17.74 -6.58 2.81
C VAL A 60 -16.88 -5.43 2.28
N PRO A 61 -15.87 -4.98 3.03
CA PRO A 61 -14.99 -3.94 2.54
C PRO A 61 -14.29 -4.34 1.25
N LEU A 62 -14.33 -3.48 0.26
CA LEU A 62 -13.50 -3.57 -0.93
C LEU A 62 -12.07 -3.15 -0.56
N GLU A 63 -11.07 -3.91 -0.98
CA GLU A 63 -9.67 -3.61 -0.71
C GLU A 63 -8.93 -3.29 -2.00
N TYR A 64 -8.25 -2.16 -2.02
CA TYR A 64 -7.43 -1.70 -3.15
C TYR A 64 -6.00 -1.46 -2.69
N ASN A 65 -5.05 -2.01 -3.44
CA ASN A 65 -3.64 -1.74 -3.19
C ASN A 65 -3.30 -0.31 -3.60
N THR A 66 -2.35 0.27 -2.88
CA THR A 66 -1.80 1.58 -3.20
C THR A 66 -0.53 1.47 -4.04
N LEU A 67 -0.19 2.55 -4.72
CA LEU A 67 1.07 2.67 -5.43
C LEU A 67 2.22 2.97 -4.46
N PRO A 68 3.47 2.67 -4.83
CA PRO A 68 4.63 2.87 -3.96
C PRO A 68 4.80 4.31 -3.47
N GLU A 69 4.38 5.29 -4.23
CA GLU A 69 4.41 6.71 -3.83
C GLU A 69 3.35 7.07 -2.78
N GLY A 70 2.65 6.08 -2.22
CA GLY A 70 1.58 6.28 -1.27
C GLY A 70 0.31 6.88 -1.88
N THR A 71 0.17 6.81 -3.20
CA THR A 71 -1.01 7.31 -3.91
C THR A 71 -1.98 6.18 -4.25
N TYR A 72 -3.21 6.53 -4.50
CA TYR A 72 -4.25 5.62 -4.94
C TYR A 72 -5.24 6.31 -5.87
N ARG A 73 -5.76 5.55 -6.83
CA ARG A 73 -6.78 6.03 -7.76
C ARG A 73 -7.62 4.88 -8.27
N ASN A 74 -8.93 5.07 -8.29
CA ASN A 74 -9.86 4.18 -8.97
C ASN A 74 -10.97 5.03 -9.59
N THR A 75 -11.23 4.85 -10.89
CA THR A 75 -12.24 5.59 -11.65
C THR A 75 -13.46 4.74 -11.97
N LYS A 76 -13.52 3.52 -11.43
CA LYS A 76 -14.58 2.56 -11.67
C LYS A 76 -15.01 1.94 -10.34
N VAL A 77 -15.86 2.64 -9.62
CA VAL A 77 -16.44 2.23 -8.34
C VAL A 77 -17.95 2.43 -8.41
N TYR A 78 -18.71 1.62 -7.73
CA TYR A 78 -20.14 1.82 -7.62
C TYR A 78 -20.44 3.21 -7.01
N PRO A 79 -21.38 3.96 -7.60
CA PRO A 79 -21.77 5.28 -7.09
C PRO A 79 -22.54 5.12 -5.76
N SER A 80 -21.88 5.32 -4.64
CA SER A 80 -22.45 5.14 -3.30
C SER A 80 -21.78 6.03 -2.26
N ARG A 81 -22.27 5.97 -1.02
CA ARG A 81 -21.61 6.50 0.15
C ARG A 81 -20.74 5.43 0.78
N TYR A 82 -19.51 5.78 1.07
CA TYR A 82 -18.53 4.85 1.63
C TYR A 82 -17.97 5.33 2.96
N LYS A 83 -17.70 4.34 3.82
CA LYS A 83 -16.73 4.46 4.89
C LYS A 83 -15.37 4.07 4.32
N VAL A 84 -14.38 4.95 4.40
CA VAL A 84 -13.05 4.79 3.81
C VAL A 84 -12.00 4.86 4.89
N TRP A 85 -11.11 3.88 4.91
CA TRP A 85 -9.94 3.83 5.80
C TRP A 85 -8.81 3.09 5.11
N ALA A 86 -7.62 3.13 5.71
CA ALA A 86 -6.47 2.40 5.19
C ALA A 86 -6.04 1.27 6.13
N ASN A 87 -5.25 0.36 5.61
CA ASN A 87 -4.47 -0.61 6.37
C ASN A 87 -3.03 -0.58 5.84
N GLY A 88 -2.05 -0.51 6.74
CA GLY A 88 -0.65 -0.37 6.37
C GLY A 88 0.23 -0.15 7.59
N PRO A 89 1.49 0.25 7.42
CA PRO A 89 2.42 0.52 8.50
C PRO A 89 2.14 1.88 9.17
N PHE A 90 0.89 2.11 9.55
CA PHE A 90 0.40 3.37 10.13
C PHE A 90 -0.32 3.14 11.45
N PHE A 91 -0.32 4.17 12.31
CA PHE A 91 -1.27 4.27 13.42
C PHE A 91 -2.42 5.19 13.06
N GLU A 92 -3.47 5.13 13.91
CA GLU A 92 -4.58 6.06 14.00
C GLU A 92 -4.98 6.60 12.64
N LEU A 93 -5.74 5.78 11.98
CA LEU A 93 -6.27 6.11 10.68
C LEU A 93 -7.55 6.89 10.88
N ASP A 94 -7.57 8.10 10.36
CA ASP A 94 -8.83 8.80 10.21
C ASP A 94 -9.73 7.97 9.29
N THR A 95 -10.96 7.79 9.72
CA THR A 95 -12.00 7.21 8.88
C THR A 95 -12.72 8.35 8.18
N ILE A 96 -12.76 8.31 6.86
CA ILE A 96 -13.51 9.25 6.05
C ILE A 96 -14.86 8.64 5.71
N TYR A 97 -15.91 9.44 5.80
CA TYR A 97 -17.22 9.11 5.23
C TYR A 97 -17.43 10.00 4.02
N GLY A 98 -17.48 9.39 2.84
CA GLY A 98 -17.51 10.10 1.57
C GLY A 98 -18.60 9.61 0.64
N ASP A 99 -19.19 10.54 -0.10
CA ASP A 99 -20.03 10.23 -1.24
C ASP A 99 -19.16 10.25 -2.50
N ILE A 100 -19.01 9.11 -3.15
CA ILE A 100 -18.17 8.94 -4.34
C ILE A 100 -18.98 8.66 -5.61
N ARG A 101 -20.27 9.10 -5.64
CA ARG A 101 -21.09 9.07 -6.86
C ARG A 101 -20.50 9.90 -8.00
N SER A 102 -19.63 10.84 -7.66
CA SER A 102 -18.76 11.54 -8.60
C SER A 102 -17.31 11.41 -8.16
N PHE A 103 -16.38 11.63 -9.09
CA PHE A 103 -14.95 11.57 -8.78
C PHE A 103 -14.57 12.50 -7.62
N LYS A 104 -13.91 11.96 -6.62
CA LYS A 104 -13.50 12.68 -5.40
C LYS A 104 -12.01 12.61 -5.16
N LYS A 105 -11.44 13.72 -4.73
CA LYS A 105 -10.12 13.74 -4.12
C LYS A 105 -10.26 13.49 -2.63
N MET A 106 -9.57 12.49 -2.10
CA MET A 106 -9.62 12.06 -0.71
C MET A 106 -8.21 11.74 -0.22
N ASP A 107 -7.55 12.66 0.43
CA ASP A 107 -6.27 12.38 1.08
C ASP A 107 -6.55 11.82 2.49
N LEU A 108 -5.86 10.75 2.87
CA LEU A 108 -5.94 10.14 4.19
C LEU A 108 -4.74 10.58 5.03
N ILE A 109 -5.04 11.26 6.13
CA ILE A 109 -4.01 11.66 7.09
C ILE A 109 -3.66 10.44 7.94
N VAL A 110 -2.39 10.07 7.94
CA VAL A 110 -1.86 8.90 8.64
C VAL A 110 -0.66 9.28 9.51
N THR A 111 -0.37 8.47 10.52
CA THR A 111 0.88 8.57 11.26
C THR A 111 1.69 7.30 10.99
N PRO A 112 2.79 7.36 10.24
CA PRO A 112 3.63 6.19 10.00
C PRO A 112 4.14 5.59 11.31
N ASN A 113 4.26 4.27 11.36
CA ASN A 113 4.83 3.58 12.53
C ASN A 113 6.27 4.04 12.79
N VAL A 114 7.01 4.18 11.71
CA VAL A 114 8.40 4.64 11.71
C VAL A 114 8.60 5.57 10.53
N THR A 115 9.21 6.71 10.77
CA THR A 115 9.67 7.61 9.71
C THR A 115 11.13 7.32 9.42
N LEU A 116 11.45 7.09 8.15
CA LEU A 116 12.80 6.83 7.66
C LEU A 116 13.22 7.96 6.71
N LYS A 117 14.49 8.39 6.83
CA LYS A 117 15.07 9.38 5.91
C LYS A 117 16.47 8.98 5.52
N ILE A 118 16.73 8.89 4.22
CA ILE A 118 18.10 8.75 3.72
C ILE A 118 18.82 10.06 3.98
N LYS A 119 19.92 9.99 4.73
CA LYS A 119 20.76 11.13 5.09
C LYS A 119 21.89 11.33 4.10
N LYS A 120 22.51 10.23 3.67
CA LYS A 120 23.69 10.26 2.81
C LYS A 120 23.83 8.96 2.02
N VAL A 121 24.29 9.09 0.80
CA VAL A 121 24.73 7.97 -0.05
C VAL A 121 26.14 8.29 -0.55
N GLU A 122 27.10 7.42 -0.26
CA GLU A 122 28.49 7.53 -0.71
C GLU A 122 28.85 6.31 -1.55
N VAL A 123 29.12 6.52 -2.84
CA VAL A 123 29.63 5.47 -3.71
C VAL A 123 31.13 5.38 -3.58
N LEU A 124 31.64 4.19 -3.28
CA LEU A 124 33.04 3.90 -3.09
C LEU A 124 33.54 2.97 -4.20
N TYR A 125 34.57 3.40 -4.90
CA TYR A 125 35.24 2.61 -5.96
C TYR A 125 34.32 2.05 -7.04
N GLY A 126 33.10 2.60 -7.18
CA GLY A 126 32.11 2.16 -8.17
C GLY A 126 31.49 0.77 -7.97
N ILE A 127 31.82 0.10 -6.85
CA ILE A 127 31.34 -1.26 -6.54
C ILE A 127 30.67 -1.39 -5.18
N THR A 128 30.73 -0.36 -4.35
CA THR A 128 30.04 -0.31 -3.08
C THR A 128 29.39 1.05 -2.87
N ALA A 129 28.32 1.10 -2.08
CA ALA A 129 27.74 2.33 -1.61
C ALA A 129 27.45 2.23 -0.13
N ASN A 130 27.86 3.24 0.63
CA ASN A 130 27.43 3.41 2.01
C ASN A 130 26.16 4.26 2.03
N VAL A 131 25.07 3.71 2.54
CA VAL A 131 23.80 4.41 2.73
C VAL A 131 23.62 4.66 4.20
N THR A 132 23.60 5.93 4.58
CA THR A 132 23.32 6.37 5.95
C THR A 132 21.87 6.86 6.00
N PHE A 133 21.12 6.36 6.95
CA PHE A 133 19.74 6.78 7.17
C PHE A 133 19.41 6.94 8.65
N THR A 134 18.47 7.84 8.90
CA THR A 134 17.90 8.08 10.21
C THR A 134 16.53 7.47 10.32
N TYR A 135 16.14 7.10 11.52
CA TYR A 135 14.80 6.64 11.84
C TYR A 135 14.24 7.34 13.07
N GLN A 136 12.92 7.48 13.08
CA GLN A 136 12.14 7.93 14.22
C GLN A 136 10.94 6.99 14.37
N VAL A 137 10.85 6.34 15.52
CA VAL A 137 9.64 5.57 15.91
C VAL A 137 8.60 6.57 16.39
N ASN A 138 7.46 6.62 15.72
CA ASN A 138 6.44 7.63 16.00
C ASN A 138 5.44 7.20 17.09
N ASP A 139 5.43 5.92 17.46
CA ASP A 139 4.64 5.40 18.56
C ASP A 139 5.41 4.27 19.27
N GLU A 140 5.43 4.29 20.60
CA GLU A 140 6.15 3.28 21.40
C GLU A 140 5.68 1.85 21.15
N ARG A 141 4.44 1.66 20.73
CA ARG A 141 3.91 0.33 20.32
C ARG A 141 4.65 -0.26 19.12
N SER A 142 5.33 0.58 18.35
CA SER A 142 6.18 0.17 17.22
C SER A 142 7.64 -0.03 17.61
N LYS A 143 7.98 0.15 18.86
CA LYS A 143 9.27 -0.26 19.40
C LYS A 143 9.44 -1.77 19.21
N ASN A 144 10.62 -2.19 18.81
CA ASN A 144 10.97 -3.57 18.40
C ASN A 144 10.44 -3.99 17.02
N GLN A 145 9.90 -3.09 16.22
CA GLN A 145 9.67 -3.38 14.82
C GLN A 145 11.00 -3.52 14.05
N GLU A 146 10.95 -4.33 13.03
CA GLU A 146 12.06 -4.51 12.13
C GLU A 146 11.98 -3.46 11.02
N ILE A 147 13.07 -2.74 10.80
CA ILE A 147 13.26 -1.94 9.61
C ILE A 147 14.29 -2.60 8.69
N GLY A 148 14.26 -2.29 7.42
CA GLY A 148 15.18 -2.84 6.46
C GLY A 148 15.46 -1.90 5.31
N LEU A 149 16.62 -2.09 4.70
CA LEU A 149 16.98 -1.47 3.44
C LEU A 149 16.84 -2.51 2.33
N VAL A 150 16.10 -2.15 1.30
CA VAL A 150 15.98 -2.94 0.07
C VAL A 150 16.54 -2.10 -1.07
N TYR A 151 17.34 -2.72 -1.92
CA TYR A 151 17.86 -2.07 -3.11
C TYR A 151 17.80 -3.02 -4.30
N GLY A 152 17.60 -2.47 -5.48
CA GLY A 152 17.48 -3.26 -6.70
C GLY A 152 17.65 -2.42 -7.95
N LYS A 153 17.64 -3.07 -9.12
CA LYS A 153 17.72 -2.42 -10.42
C LYS A 153 16.37 -1.93 -10.93
N GLU A 154 15.30 -2.39 -10.33
CA GLU A 154 13.94 -1.96 -10.65
C GLU A 154 13.53 -0.77 -9.79
N GLN A 155 12.74 0.10 -10.36
CA GLN A 155 12.14 1.20 -9.63
C GLN A 155 11.19 0.64 -8.55
N TYR A 156 11.23 1.23 -7.34
CA TYR A 156 10.48 0.77 -6.17
C TYR A 156 10.78 -0.67 -5.72
N PRO A 157 12.04 -0.96 -5.39
CA PRO A 157 12.39 -2.27 -4.86
C PRO A 157 11.67 -2.49 -3.53
N GLY A 158 11.09 -3.66 -3.35
CA GLY A 158 10.32 -4.02 -2.17
C GLY A 158 10.51 -5.48 -1.76
N GLN A 159 10.03 -5.84 -0.59
CA GLN A 159 10.17 -7.19 -0.05
C GLN A 159 9.57 -8.26 -0.97
N ARG A 160 8.51 -7.94 -1.71
CA ARG A 160 7.82 -8.90 -2.59
C ARG A 160 8.48 -9.06 -3.94
N THR A 161 8.96 -7.99 -4.55
CA THR A 161 9.75 -8.05 -5.78
C THR A 161 11.05 -8.81 -5.55
N ALA A 162 11.53 -8.72 -4.36
CA ALA A 162 12.72 -9.35 -3.86
C ALA A 162 12.62 -10.86 -3.73
N MET A 163 11.51 -11.41 -3.33
CA MET A 163 11.34 -12.86 -3.15
C MET A 163 11.36 -13.62 -4.49
N ASN A 164 11.07 -12.96 -5.60
CA ASN A 164 11.04 -13.59 -6.91
C ASN A 164 12.43 -13.69 -7.59
N GLU A 165 13.43 -12.98 -7.08
CA GLU A 165 14.77 -12.97 -7.66
C GLU A 165 15.72 -14.05 -7.11
N SER A 166 15.37 -14.69 -6.02
CA SER A 166 16.21 -15.74 -5.42
C SER A 166 16.35 -17.00 -6.29
N GLU A 167 15.50 -17.17 -7.29
CA GLU A 167 15.54 -18.32 -8.21
C GLU A 167 16.44 -18.09 -9.44
N SER A 168 16.82 -16.87 -9.77
CA SER A 168 17.55 -16.59 -11.02
C SER A 168 19.04 -16.27 -10.87
N GLY A 169 19.59 -16.32 -9.66
CA GLY A 169 21.04 -16.08 -9.44
C GLY A 169 21.49 -14.63 -9.70
N SER A 170 20.59 -13.72 -9.91
CA SER A 170 20.86 -12.29 -10.08
C SER A 170 20.87 -11.61 -8.72
N HIS A 171 22.04 -11.27 -8.19
CA HIS A 171 22.23 -10.63 -6.89
C HIS A 171 21.81 -9.15 -6.93
N THR A 172 20.56 -8.86 -7.16
CA THR A 172 20.12 -7.50 -7.38
C THR A 172 19.51 -6.85 -6.18
N TYR A 173 19.41 -7.58 -5.06
CA TYR A 173 18.87 -6.97 -3.87
C TYR A 173 19.33 -7.65 -2.57
N LYS A 174 19.48 -6.85 -1.55
CA LYS A 174 19.81 -7.29 -0.20
C LYS A 174 18.80 -6.67 0.78
N ARG A 175 18.21 -7.50 1.60
CA ARG A 175 17.41 -7.05 2.74
C ARG A 175 18.29 -7.02 3.99
N ILE A 176 18.49 -5.85 4.52
CA ILE A 176 19.17 -5.67 5.80
C ILE A 176 18.08 -5.41 6.84
N LYS A 177 18.02 -6.27 7.83
CA LYS A 177 17.06 -6.20 8.91
C LYS A 177 17.70 -5.65 10.17
N LYS A 178 17.03 -4.73 10.83
CA LYS A 178 17.44 -4.20 12.13
C LYS A 178 16.23 -4.04 13.05
N ASN A 179 16.30 -4.63 14.21
CA ASN A 179 15.30 -4.43 15.24
C ASN A 179 15.54 -3.07 15.90
N LEU A 180 14.48 -2.28 16.01
CA LEU A 180 14.52 -0.97 16.66
C LEU A 180 14.40 -1.14 18.16
N THR A 181 15.48 -0.89 18.89
CA THR A 181 15.50 -0.89 20.36
C THR A 181 15.30 0.49 20.95
N GLU A 182 15.67 1.52 20.18
CA GLU A 182 15.55 2.93 20.54
C GLU A 182 14.46 3.61 19.72
N LEU A 183 13.92 4.71 20.23
CA LEU A 183 12.87 5.48 19.55
C LEU A 183 13.39 6.28 18.35
N SER A 184 14.69 6.54 18.31
CA SER A 184 15.33 7.19 17.16
C SER A 184 16.79 6.78 17.04
N GLY A 185 17.34 6.92 15.85
CA GLY A 185 18.74 6.62 15.64
C GLY A 185 19.17 6.82 14.20
N GLU A 186 20.44 6.54 14.00
CA GLU A 186 21.11 6.59 12.71
C GLU A 186 21.91 5.31 12.50
N PHE A 187 21.93 4.79 11.30
CA PHE A 187 22.83 3.70 10.95
C PHE A 187 23.23 3.75 9.47
N THR A 188 24.37 3.16 9.20
CA THR A 188 24.97 3.09 7.88
C THR A 188 25.08 1.64 7.45
N GLU A 189 24.66 1.36 6.24
CA GLU A 189 24.77 0.05 5.63
C GLU A 189 25.58 0.11 4.34
N THR A 190 26.41 -0.90 4.14
CA THR A 190 27.22 -1.03 2.92
C THR A 190 26.54 -1.96 1.93
N LEU A 191 26.24 -1.44 0.77
CA LEU A 191 25.66 -2.16 -0.35
C LEU A 191 26.76 -2.56 -1.34
N PHE A 192 26.64 -3.76 -1.91
CA PHE A 192 27.52 -4.19 -3.01
C PHE A 192 26.80 -3.98 -4.34
N LEU A 193 27.45 -3.25 -5.24
CA LEU A 193 26.88 -2.82 -6.50
C LEU A 193 27.63 -3.48 -7.66
N ASN A 194 26.93 -3.76 -8.74
CA ASN A 194 27.58 -4.10 -10.00
C ASN A 194 28.00 -2.83 -10.73
N PRO A 195 29.21 -2.76 -11.28
CA PRO A 195 29.65 -1.60 -12.04
C PRO A 195 28.70 -1.26 -13.19
N ASN A 196 28.61 0.02 -13.51
CA ASN A 196 27.80 0.54 -14.62
C ASN A 196 26.30 0.18 -14.56
N SER A 197 25.77 0.02 -13.36
CA SER A 197 24.35 -0.25 -13.15
C SER A 197 23.69 0.86 -12.31
N THR A 198 22.43 1.16 -12.61
CA THR A 198 21.59 2.03 -11.78
C THR A 198 20.88 1.19 -10.74
N TYR A 199 20.84 1.69 -9.52
CA TYR A 199 20.12 1.08 -8.41
C TYR A 199 19.14 2.06 -7.80
N TYR A 200 18.04 1.53 -7.30
CA TYR A 200 17.01 2.23 -6.55
C TYR A 200 17.01 1.74 -5.10
N LEU A 201 16.62 2.62 -4.18
CA LEU A 201 16.53 2.38 -2.73
C LEU A 201 15.09 2.56 -2.26
#